data_bb29e97e6c4e109b7d020f577ce65cd8
#
_entry.id   bb29e97e6c4e109b7d020f577ce65cd8
#
_cell.length_a   1.000
_cell.length_b   1.000
_cell.length_c   1.000
_cell.angle_alpha   90.00
_cell.angle_beta   90.00
_cell.angle_gamma   90.00
#
_symmetry.space_group_name_H-M   'P 1'
#
loop_
_entity.id
_entity.type
_entity.pdbx_description
1 polymer ?
#
loop_
_entity_poly.entity_id
_entity_poly.type
_entity_poly.pdbx_seq_one_letter_code
_entity_poly.pdbx_strand_id
1 'polypeptide(L)'
;MPGDAIKLDGYEGDNIIRFIYASMSRALMNAMNPSAAMPRGVLNAYLFQIFNAISWSLVLGTPILLYLKKLGASATVLGMAVAMIPLFSALQIPAASFVERMGYKTFMVRGWSSRSIFILGIAVAALLPESVSASLRITLVLGMLTCFAVVRGISMCGFLPWMTRLVPEYLRGIYVSRDSMCMNLAIAGTMLLSSAWIAIFPSSRAYSILFLLSYLFAMASVVFIRRIPEAQPAGTREG
;
A
#
# COMPACT_ATOMS: atom_id res chain seq x y z
N MET A 1 10.23 -49.53 44.81
CA MET A 1 9.98 -49.28 43.38
C MET A 1 10.11 -47.79 43.16
N PRO A 2 11.14 -47.32 42.49
CA PRO A 2 11.35 -45.91 42.27
C PRO A 2 10.59 -45.47 40.97
N GLY A 3 9.94 -44.33 41.07
CA GLY A 3 9.21 -43.72 39.97
C GLY A 3 10.13 -43.13 38.89
N ASP A 4 9.87 -43.50 37.68
CA ASP A 4 10.50 -42.97 36.49
C ASP A 4 10.05 -41.52 36.26
N ALA A 5 10.91 -40.57 36.60
CA ALA A 5 10.76 -39.20 36.22
C ALA A 5 10.97 -39.07 34.68
N ILE A 6 9.95 -38.76 33.98
CA ILE A 6 10.00 -38.42 32.55
C ILE A 6 10.90 -37.18 32.39
N LYS A 7 12.15 -37.38 31.96
CA LYS A 7 13.00 -36.32 31.40
C LYS A 7 12.34 -35.84 30.11
N LEU A 8 11.66 -34.71 30.17
CA LEU A 8 11.29 -33.95 28.98
C LEU A 8 12.57 -33.34 28.41
N ASP A 9 13.03 -33.93 27.33
CA ASP A 9 14.24 -33.56 26.62
C ASP A 9 14.16 -32.12 26.11
N GLY A 10 15.03 -31.25 26.62
CA GLY A 10 15.27 -29.89 26.09
C GLY A 10 15.96 -29.89 24.73
N TYR A 11 15.90 -30.96 23.96
CA TYR A 11 16.65 -31.13 22.71
C TYR A 11 15.95 -30.62 21.47
N GLU A 12 14.60 -30.49 21.47
CA GLU A 12 13.87 -29.97 20.31
C GLU A 12 13.83 -28.44 20.27
N GLY A 13 13.72 -27.78 21.41
CA GLY A 13 13.68 -26.32 21.49
C GLY A 13 14.96 -25.64 20.98
N ASP A 14 16.12 -26.19 21.33
CA ASP A 14 17.44 -25.68 20.90
C ASP A 14 17.66 -25.85 19.39
N ASN A 15 17.15 -26.92 18.80
CA ASN A 15 17.23 -27.15 17.36
C ASN A 15 16.33 -26.21 16.55
N ILE A 16 15.14 -25.92 17.05
CA ILE A 16 14.21 -24.93 16.42
C ILE A 16 14.79 -23.52 16.52
N ILE A 17 15.31 -23.13 17.67
CA ILE A 17 15.94 -21.83 17.88
C ILE A 17 17.19 -21.70 16.99
N ARG A 18 18.04 -22.69 16.90
CA ARG A 18 19.23 -22.72 16.02
C ARG A 18 18.81 -22.68 14.54
N PHE A 19 17.75 -23.37 14.15
CA PHE A 19 17.20 -23.33 12.79
C PHE A 19 16.65 -21.94 12.45
N ILE A 20 15.91 -21.31 13.37
CA ILE A 20 15.40 -19.94 13.21
C ILE A 20 16.56 -18.95 13.11
N TYR A 21 17.55 -19.02 14.01
CA TYR A 21 18.73 -18.16 13.93
C TYR A 21 19.55 -18.38 12.66
N ALA A 22 19.75 -19.62 12.23
CA ALA A 22 20.47 -19.93 11.00
C ALA A 22 19.70 -19.52 9.74
N SER A 23 18.37 -19.56 9.74
CA SER A 23 17.54 -19.08 8.64
C SER A 23 17.46 -17.54 8.62
N MET A 24 17.33 -16.90 9.79
CA MET A 24 17.39 -15.45 9.91
C MET A 24 18.77 -14.89 9.52
N SER A 25 19.87 -15.48 9.99
CA SER A 25 21.22 -15.01 9.63
C SER A 25 21.52 -15.21 8.14
N ARG A 26 21.05 -16.30 7.54
CA ARG A 26 21.13 -16.51 6.08
C ARG A 26 20.27 -15.50 5.32
N ALA A 27 19.07 -15.22 5.77
CA ALA A 27 18.19 -14.21 5.19
C ALA A 27 18.82 -12.80 5.32
N LEU A 28 19.40 -12.45 6.47
CA LEU A 28 20.12 -11.19 6.68
C LEU A 28 21.39 -11.10 5.81
N MET A 29 22.21 -12.13 5.74
CA MET A 29 23.40 -12.15 4.89
C MET A 29 23.02 -12.05 3.41
N ASN A 30 21.97 -12.73 2.97
CA ASN A 30 21.47 -12.61 1.60
C ASN A 30 20.85 -11.22 1.33
N ALA A 31 20.20 -10.62 2.32
CA ALA A 31 19.68 -9.26 2.22
C ALA A 31 20.80 -8.20 2.17
N MET A 32 21.93 -8.46 2.84
CA MET A 32 23.11 -7.60 2.85
C MET A 32 24.09 -7.88 1.71
N ASN A 33 23.88 -8.95 0.91
CA ASN A 33 24.74 -9.24 -0.23
C ASN A 33 24.34 -8.35 -1.42
N PRO A 34 25.16 -7.32 -1.76
CA PRO A 34 24.85 -6.40 -2.87
C PRO A 34 24.95 -7.05 -4.24
N SER A 35 25.53 -8.26 -4.33
CA SER A 35 25.79 -8.97 -5.60
C SER A 35 24.60 -9.78 -6.15
N ALA A 36 23.48 -9.89 -5.40
CA ALA A 36 22.26 -10.43 -5.99
C ALA A 36 21.64 -9.36 -6.89
N ALA A 37 22.04 -9.35 -8.16
CA ALA A 37 21.55 -8.41 -9.16
C ALA A 37 20.02 -8.58 -9.29
N MET A 38 19.28 -7.62 -8.74
CA MET A 38 17.82 -7.58 -8.88
C MET A 38 17.44 -7.41 -10.34
N PRO A 39 16.37 -8.06 -10.83
CA PRO A 39 15.92 -7.93 -12.21
C PRO A 39 15.68 -6.47 -12.60
N ARG A 40 15.86 -6.16 -13.88
CA ARG A 40 15.56 -4.84 -14.44
C ARG A 40 14.11 -4.48 -14.13
N GLY A 41 13.88 -3.28 -13.63
CA GLY A 41 12.55 -2.78 -13.30
C GLY A 41 12.15 -2.90 -11.82
N VAL A 42 12.83 -3.69 -10.99
CA VAL A 42 12.54 -3.79 -9.54
C VAL A 42 12.74 -2.46 -8.83
N LEU A 43 13.71 -1.63 -9.24
CA LEU A 43 13.86 -0.28 -8.70
C LEU A 43 12.59 0.57 -8.95
N ASN A 44 11.99 0.45 -10.14
CA ASN A 44 10.74 1.16 -10.43
C ASN A 44 9.57 0.63 -9.56
N ALA A 45 9.58 -0.65 -9.18
CA ALA A 45 8.60 -1.22 -8.26
C ALA A 45 8.75 -0.62 -6.85
N TYR A 46 9.97 -0.49 -6.32
CA TYR A 46 10.21 0.19 -5.04
C TYR A 46 9.81 1.67 -5.07
N LEU A 47 10.19 2.40 -6.13
CA LEU A 47 9.80 3.81 -6.28
C LEU A 47 8.27 3.95 -6.40
N PHE A 48 7.63 3.08 -7.17
CA PHE A 48 6.18 3.01 -7.22
C PHE A 48 5.57 2.83 -5.82
N GLN A 49 6.07 1.89 -5.03
CA GLN A 49 5.57 1.61 -3.68
C GLN A 49 5.79 2.78 -2.72
N ILE A 50 6.97 3.43 -2.77
CA ILE A 50 7.26 4.61 -1.94
C ILE A 50 6.27 5.75 -2.24
N PHE A 51 6.16 6.16 -3.51
CA PHE A 51 5.25 7.24 -3.90
C PHE A 51 3.79 6.89 -3.65
N ASN A 52 3.42 5.63 -3.87
CA ASN A 52 2.10 5.11 -3.55
C ASN A 52 1.83 5.15 -2.03
N ALA A 53 2.79 4.74 -1.20
CA ALA A 53 2.67 4.75 0.26
C ALA A 53 2.50 6.17 0.81
N ILE A 54 3.27 7.14 0.31
CA ILE A 54 3.11 8.56 0.65
C ILE A 54 1.70 9.02 0.29
N SER A 55 1.27 8.77 -0.95
CA SER A 55 -0.05 9.19 -1.41
C SER A 55 -1.17 8.64 -0.54
N TRP A 56 -1.22 7.32 -0.33
CA TRP A 56 -2.33 6.75 0.42
C TRP A 56 -2.30 7.08 1.92
N SER A 57 -1.12 7.29 2.50
CA SER A 57 -1.00 7.75 3.88
C SER A 57 -1.62 9.13 4.10
N LEU A 58 -1.53 10.02 3.11
CA LEU A 58 -2.13 11.34 3.16
C LEU A 58 -3.65 11.30 3.00
N VAL A 59 -4.17 10.42 2.14
CA VAL A 59 -5.61 10.38 1.82
C VAL A 59 -6.40 9.38 2.64
N LEU A 60 -5.78 8.31 3.16
CA LEU A 60 -6.45 7.26 3.95
C LEU A 60 -5.99 7.21 5.42
N GLY A 61 -4.93 7.93 5.73
CA GLY A 61 -4.37 7.98 7.07
C GLY A 61 -5.06 9.01 7.97
N THR A 62 -4.34 9.44 9.00
CA THR A 62 -4.81 10.43 9.99
C THR A 62 -5.36 11.73 9.38
N PRO A 63 -4.81 12.30 8.29
CA PRO A 63 -5.28 13.59 7.77
C PRO A 63 -6.75 13.59 7.37
N ILE A 64 -7.27 12.55 6.71
CA ILE A 64 -8.68 12.53 6.29
C ILE A 64 -9.63 12.42 7.48
N LEU A 65 -9.25 11.63 8.49
CA LEU A 65 -10.06 11.47 9.70
C LEU A 65 -10.12 12.78 10.49
N LEU A 66 -9.00 13.48 10.62
CA LEU A 66 -8.94 14.78 11.27
C LEU A 66 -9.73 15.83 10.48
N TYR A 67 -9.66 15.79 9.15
CA TYR A 67 -10.46 16.68 8.31
C TYR A 67 -11.97 16.45 8.48
N LEU A 68 -12.43 15.19 8.41
CA LEU A 68 -13.84 14.84 8.63
C LEU A 68 -14.28 15.22 10.05
N LYS A 69 -13.46 14.97 11.07
CA LYS A 69 -13.73 15.39 12.45
C LYS A 69 -13.85 16.91 12.56
N LYS A 70 -12.99 17.67 11.90
CA LYS A 70 -13.05 19.15 11.85
C LYS A 70 -14.36 19.66 11.22
N LEU A 71 -14.92 18.92 10.25
CA LEU A 71 -16.22 19.21 9.65
C LEU A 71 -17.41 18.81 10.53
N GLY A 72 -17.18 18.22 11.69
CA GLY A 72 -18.23 17.77 12.61
C GLY A 72 -18.79 16.39 12.29
N ALA A 73 -18.06 15.55 11.55
CA ALA A 73 -18.48 14.19 11.27
C ALA A 73 -18.64 13.36 12.56
N SER A 74 -19.70 12.56 12.63
CA SER A 74 -19.97 11.67 13.76
C SER A 74 -18.97 10.51 13.81
N ALA A 75 -18.85 9.84 14.96
CA ALA A 75 -18.02 8.65 15.12
C ALA A 75 -18.38 7.55 14.13
N THR A 76 -19.68 7.39 13.82
CA THR A 76 -20.16 6.43 12.81
C THR A 76 -19.59 6.75 11.41
N VAL A 77 -19.61 8.02 11.01
CA VAL A 77 -19.05 8.47 9.71
C VAL A 77 -17.55 8.22 9.63
N LEU A 78 -16.82 8.48 10.72
CA LEU A 78 -15.38 8.19 10.80
C LEU A 78 -15.12 6.68 10.71
N GLY A 79 -15.91 5.86 11.40
CA GLY A 79 -15.85 4.41 11.33
C GLY A 79 -16.13 3.89 9.91
N MET A 80 -17.14 4.45 9.22
CA MET A 80 -17.41 4.12 7.81
C MET A 80 -16.22 4.44 6.91
N ALA A 81 -15.60 5.60 7.06
CA ALA A 81 -14.45 6.00 6.26
C ALA A 81 -13.27 4.99 6.41
N VAL A 82 -13.02 4.50 7.61
CA VAL A 82 -11.98 3.49 7.87
C VAL A 82 -12.38 2.11 7.32
N ALA A 83 -13.65 1.73 7.46
CA ALA A 83 -14.15 0.42 7.05
C ALA A 83 -14.22 0.24 5.53
N MET A 84 -14.28 1.31 4.74
CA MET A 84 -14.39 1.23 3.27
C MET A 84 -13.26 0.42 2.63
N ILE A 85 -12.02 0.60 3.08
CA ILE A 85 -10.87 -0.08 2.46
C ILE A 85 -10.92 -1.60 2.66
N PRO A 86 -11.04 -2.15 3.88
CA PRO A 86 -11.17 -3.60 4.06
C PRO A 86 -12.44 -4.15 3.41
N LEU A 87 -13.56 -3.41 3.45
CA LEU A 87 -14.82 -3.84 2.84
C LEU A 87 -14.67 -4.06 1.33
N PHE A 88 -14.17 -3.04 0.62
CA PHE A 88 -14.02 -3.13 -0.83
C PHE A 88 -12.80 -3.95 -1.28
N SER A 89 -11.91 -4.35 -0.38
CA SER A 89 -10.85 -5.31 -0.72
C SER A 89 -11.40 -6.68 -1.12
N ALA A 90 -12.61 -7.05 -0.68
CA ALA A 90 -13.30 -8.27 -1.14
C ALA A 90 -13.53 -8.30 -2.67
N LEU A 91 -13.60 -7.13 -3.33
CA LEU A 91 -13.73 -7.04 -4.79
C LEU A 91 -12.50 -7.58 -5.55
N GLN A 92 -11.40 -7.85 -4.88
CA GLN A 92 -10.24 -8.52 -5.49
C GLN A 92 -10.59 -9.93 -6.00
N ILE A 93 -11.50 -10.63 -5.32
CA ILE A 93 -11.87 -12.01 -5.68
C ILE A 93 -12.50 -12.08 -7.09
N PRO A 94 -13.62 -11.38 -7.37
CA PRO A 94 -14.19 -11.38 -8.72
C PRO A 94 -13.31 -10.68 -9.76
N ALA A 95 -12.49 -9.72 -9.35
CA ALA A 95 -11.63 -8.98 -10.26
C ALA A 95 -10.44 -9.81 -10.77
N ALA A 96 -10.01 -10.83 -10.06
CA ALA A 96 -8.86 -11.66 -10.43
C ALA A 96 -8.99 -12.30 -11.83
N SER A 97 -10.20 -12.69 -12.24
CA SER A 97 -10.46 -13.25 -13.57
C SER A 97 -10.22 -12.28 -14.74
N PHE A 98 -10.33 -10.97 -14.48
CA PHE A 98 -10.09 -9.95 -15.51
C PHE A 98 -8.61 -9.64 -15.71
N VAL A 99 -7.77 -9.85 -14.69
CA VAL A 99 -6.33 -9.60 -14.75
C VAL A 99 -5.66 -10.47 -15.81
N GLU A 100 -6.03 -11.76 -15.89
CA GLU A 100 -5.45 -12.70 -16.86
C GLU A 100 -5.80 -12.32 -18.31
N ARG A 101 -7.01 -11.76 -18.54
CA ARG A 101 -7.46 -11.34 -19.87
C ARG A 101 -6.80 -10.04 -20.33
N MET A 102 -6.57 -9.10 -19.41
CA MET A 102 -6.07 -7.76 -19.74
C MET A 102 -4.53 -7.65 -19.68
N GLY A 103 -3.86 -8.59 -19.02
CA GLY A 103 -2.45 -8.51 -18.64
C GLY A 103 -2.23 -7.66 -17.38
N TYR A 104 -1.25 -8.08 -16.57
CA TYR A 104 -1.00 -7.51 -15.23
C TYR A 104 -0.69 -6.01 -15.28
N LYS A 105 0.22 -5.61 -16.18
CA LYS A 105 0.65 -4.21 -16.30
C LYS A 105 -0.50 -3.29 -16.72
N THR A 106 -1.22 -3.65 -17.78
CA THR A 106 -2.34 -2.85 -18.31
C THR A 106 -3.42 -2.68 -17.25
N PHE A 107 -3.78 -3.77 -16.57
CA PHE A 107 -4.78 -3.77 -15.53
C PHE A 107 -4.39 -2.85 -14.37
N MET A 108 -3.16 -3.00 -13.87
CA MET A 108 -2.63 -2.19 -12.78
C MET A 108 -2.53 -0.71 -13.15
N VAL A 109 -1.97 -0.38 -14.33
CA VAL A 109 -1.82 1.02 -14.76
C VAL A 109 -3.17 1.71 -14.91
N ARG A 110 -4.15 1.04 -15.52
CA ARG A 110 -5.51 1.58 -15.64
C ARG A 110 -6.16 1.82 -14.28
N GLY A 111 -6.09 0.84 -13.39
CA GLY A 111 -6.65 0.95 -12.05
C GLY A 111 -6.01 2.05 -11.21
N TRP A 112 -4.67 2.13 -11.21
CA TRP A 112 -3.96 3.18 -10.48
C TRP A 112 -4.21 4.58 -11.03
N SER A 113 -4.28 4.72 -12.36
CA SER A 113 -4.63 6.00 -12.99
C SER A 113 -6.05 6.44 -12.64
N SER A 114 -7.02 5.52 -12.74
CA SER A 114 -8.43 5.82 -12.45
C SER A 114 -8.66 6.21 -10.99
N ARG A 115 -8.06 5.48 -10.02
CA ARG A 115 -8.24 5.81 -8.60
C ARG A 115 -7.67 7.19 -8.24
N SER A 116 -6.63 7.65 -8.95
CA SER A 116 -6.00 8.95 -8.69
C SER A 116 -6.95 10.12 -8.97
N ILE A 117 -7.92 9.96 -9.88
CA ILE A 117 -8.96 10.96 -10.16
C ILE A 117 -9.80 11.20 -8.90
N PHE A 118 -10.11 10.17 -8.13
CA PHE A 118 -10.89 10.31 -6.89
C PHE A 118 -10.10 10.98 -5.77
N ILE A 119 -8.77 10.81 -5.74
CA ILE A 119 -7.91 11.58 -4.82
C ILE A 119 -7.98 13.07 -5.14
N LEU A 120 -7.94 13.42 -6.44
CA LEU A 120 -8.13 14.80 -6.86
C LEU A 120 -9.52 15.31 -6.46
N GLY A 121 -10.56 14.49 -6.62
CA GLY A 121 -11.92 14.82 -6.17
C GLY A 121 -11.98 15.12 -4.67
N ILE A 122 -11.28 14.37 -3.82
CA ILE A 122 -11.16 14.63 -2.37
C ILE A 122 -10.46 15.97 -2.13
N ALA A 123 -9.37 16.25 -2.84
CA ALA A 123 -8.64 17.51 -2.71
C ALA A 123 -9.53 18.71 -3.10
N VAL A 124 -10.27 18.61 -4.19
CA VAL A 124 -11.22 19.65 -4.65
C VAL A 124 -12.36 19.83 -3.64
N ALA A 125 -12.94 18.73 -3.12
CA ALA A 125 -13.98 18.81 -2.09
C ALA A 125 -13.49 19.48 -0.80
N ALA A 126 -12.22 19.31 -0.46
CA ALA A 126 -11.61 19.97 0.68
C ALA A 126 -11.28 21.45 0.45
N LEU A 127 -11.15 21.90 -0.81
CA LEU A 127 -10.96 23.31 -1.21
C LEU A 127 -12.25 24.11 -1.21
N LEU A 128 -13.41 23.47 -1.14
CA LEU A 128 -14.69 24.19 -1.16
C LEU A 128 -14.75 25.23 -0.04
N PRO A 129 -15.29 26.42 -0.34
CA PRO A 129 -15.37 27.51 0.61
C PRO A 129 -16.26 27.14 1.83
N GLU A 130 -16.04 27.82 2.95
CA GLU A 130 -16.80 27.55 4.19
C GLU A 130 -18.29 27.87 4.08
N SER A 131 -18.70 28.63 3.05
CA SER A 131 -20.10 28.86 2.71
C SER A 131 -20.85 27.58 2.30
N VAL A 132 -20.13 26.56 1.83
CA VAL A 132 -20.71 25.24 1.50
C VAL A 132 -20.94 24.45 2.80
N SER A 133 -22.13 23.88 2.95
CA SER A 133 -22.50 23.15 4.16
C SER A 133 -21.52 22.03 4.47
N ALA A 134 -21.19 21.84 5.75
CA ALA A 134 -20.29 20.79 6.21
C ALA A 134 -20.81 19.39 5.79
N SER A 135 -22.12 19.18 5.85
CA SER A 135 -22.75 17.92 5.43
C SER A 135 -22.46 17.59 3.97
N LEU A 136 -22.58 18.56 3.06
CA LEU A 136 -22.28 18.35 1.64
C LEU A 136 -20.79 18.02 1.43
N ARG A 137 -19.90 18.73 2.12
CA ARG A 137 -18.45 18.48 2.04
C ARG A 137 -18.09 17.07 2.54
N ILE A 138 -18.69 16.63 3.67
CA ILE A 138 -18.54 15.27 4.19
C ILE A 138 -19.03 14.24 3.16
N THR A 139 -20.23 14.45 2.60
CA THR A 139 -20.82 13.53 1.62
C THR A 139 -19.96 13.42 0.36
N LEU A 140 -19.43 14.53 -0.16
CA LEU A 140 -18.54 14.53 -1.31
C LEU A 140 -17.24 13.77 -1.04
N VAL A 141 -16.62 14.02 0.12
CA VAL A 141 -15.38 13.33 0.51
C VAL A 141 -15.63 11.84 0.67
N LEU A 142 -16.70 11.42 1.34
CA LEU A 142 -17.04 10.01 1.51
C LEU A 142 -17.37 9.35 0.17
N GLY A 143 -18.09 10.02 -0.72
CA GLY A 143 -18.41 9.53 -2.05
C GLY A 143 -17.14 9.29 -2.88
N MET A 144 -16.21 10.27 -2.90
CA MET A 144 -14.92 10.11 -3.58
C MET A 144 -14.06 9.02 -2.96
N LEU A 145 -14.06 8.92 -1.62
CA LEU A 145 -13.36 7.87 -0.88
C LEU A 145 -13.92 6.48 -1.20
N THR A 146 -15.24 6.35 -1.32
CA THR A 146 -15.91 5.10 -1.72
C THR A 146 -15.47 4.69 -3.12
N CYS A 147 -15.56 5.60 -4.09
CA CYS A 147 -15.11 5.34 -5.47
C CYS A 147 -13.62 4.95 -5.51
N PHE A 148 -12.78 5.65 -4.77
CA PHE A 148 -11.37 5.31 -4.61
C PHE A 148 -11.19 3.88 -4.05
N ALA A 149 -11.92 3.53 -2.98
CA ALA A 149 -11.82 2.23 -2.33
C ALA A 149 -12.26 1.08 -3.23
N VAL A 150 -13.33 1.28 -4.02
CA VAL A 150 -13.82 0.31 -5.02
C VAL A 150 -12.76 0.07 -6.09
N VAL A 151 -12.27 1.13 -6.73
CA VAL A 151 -11.27 1.01 -7.80
C VAL A 151 -9.96 0.43 -7.28
N ARG A 152 -9.53 0.83 -6.08
CA ARG A 152 -8.37 0.25 -5.41
C ARG A 152 -8.56 -1.24 -5.11
N GLY A 153 -9.73 -1.61 -4.56
CA GLY A 153 -10.07 -2.99 -4.27
C GLY A 153 -9.95 -3.87 -5.52
N ILE A 154 -10.57 -3.46 -6.62
CA ILE A 154 -10.49 -4.16 -7.91
C ILE A 154 -9.04 -4.27 -8.39
N SER A 155 -8.30 -3.16 -8.39
CA SER A 155 -6.98 -3.09 -9.02
C SER A 155 -5.88 -3.84 -8.26
N MET A 156 -6.03 -4.03 -6.95
CA MET A 156 -4.97 -4.56 -6.09
C MET A 156 -4.64 -6.03 -6.37
N CYS A 157 -5.59 -6.81 -6.93
CA CYS A 157 -5.41 -8.23 -7.20
C CYS A 157 -4.29 -8.52 -8.25
N GLY A 158 -3.93 -7.55 -9.08
CA GLY A 158 -2.91 -7.73 -10.11
C GLY A 158 -1.47 -7.56 -9.62
N PHE A 159 -1.23 -6.86 -8.49
CA PHE A 159 0.11 -6.46 -8.09
C PHE A 159 0.98 -7.64 -7.64
N LEU A 160 0.50 -8.43 -6.69
CA LEU A 160 1.26 -9.54 -6.14
C LEU A 160 1.60 -10.62 -7.19
N PRO A 161 0.65 -11.11 -8.01
CA PRO A 161 0.96 -12.05 -9.09
C PRO A 161 1.94 -11.49 -10.11
N TRP A 162 1.86 -10.19 -10.42
CA TRP A 162 2.80 -9.54 -11.32
C TRP A 162 4.23 -9.56 -10.77
N MET A 163 4.40 -9.16 -9.51
CA MET A 163 5.72 -9.13 -8.87
C MET A 163 6.31 -10.53 -8.67
N THR A 164 5.50 -11.54 -8.34
CA THR A 164 5.96 -12.92 -8.20
C THR A 164 6.42 -13.54 -9.52
N ARG A 165 5.92 -13.05 -10.65
CA ARG A 165 6.42 -13.46 -11.99
C ARG A 165 7.67 -12.69 -12.43
N LEU A 166 7.80 -11.43 -11.97
CA LEU A 166 8.95 -10.58 -12.31
C LEU A 166 10.19 -10.94 -11.50
N VAL A 167 10.02 -11.29 -10.22
CA VAL A 167 11.13 -11.57 -9.30
C VAL A 167 11.36 -13.07 -9.19
N PRO A 168 12.59 -13.57 -9.50
CA PRO A 168 12.96 -14.96 -9.32
C PRO A 168 12.68 -15.48 -7.90
N GLU A 169 12.34 -16.75 -7.78
CA GLU A 169 11.87 -17.34 -6.54
C GLU A 169 12.85 -17.15 -5.37
N TYR A 170 14.12 -17.34 -5.62
CA TYR A 170 15.20 -17.19 -4.62
C TYR A 170 15.41 -15.74 -4.14
N LEU A 171 14.92 -14.72 -4.88
CA LEU A 171 15.00 -13.30 -4.54
C LEU A 171 13.70 -12.73 -3.95
N ARG A 172 12.59 -13.47 -4.00
CA ARG A 172 11.28 -12.96 -3.55
C ARG A 172 11.29 -12.51 -2.10
N GLY A 173 11.92 -13.28 -1.21
CA GLY A 173 12.03 -12.91 0.21
C GLY A 173 12.76 -11.59 0.42
N ILE A 174 13.88 -11.39 -0.29
CA ILE A 174 14.66 -10.15 -0.23
C ILE A 174 13.86 -8.98 -0.82
N TYR A 175 13.18 -9.22 -1.95
CA TYR A 175 12.32 -8.20 -2.56
C TYR A 175 11.23 -7.73 -1.62
N VAL A 176 10.44 -8.66 -1.06
CA VAL A 176 9.32 -8.34 -0.16
C VAL A 176 9.79 -7.63 1.10
N SER A 177 10.92 -8.06 1.68
CA SER A 177 11.50 -7.42 2.87
C SER A 177 11.91 -5.97 2.59
N ARG A 178 12.61 -5.71 1.49
CA ARG A 178 13.02 -4.36 1.08
C ARG A 178 11.82 -3.48 0.71
N ASP A 179 10.86 -4.03 -0.02
CA ASP A 179 9.61 -3.34 -0.38
C ASP A 179 8.84 -2.90 0.87
N SER A 180 8.65 -3.81 1.82
CA SER A 180 7.98 -3.51 3.10
C SER A 180 8.75 -2.46 3.92
N MET A 181 10.09 -2.53 3.95
CA MET A 181 10.90 -1.53 4.65
C MET A 181 10.74 -0.15 4.03
N CYS A 182 10.87 -0.02 2.71
CA CYS A 182 10.69 1.24 1.99
C CYS A 182 9.27 1.80 2.20
N MET A 183 8.26 0.95 2.10
CA MET A 183 6.87 1.33 2.31
C MET A 183 6.62 1.83 3.74
N ASN A 184 7.09 1.10 4.76
CA ASN A 184 6.87 1.48 6.16
C ASN A 184 7.62 2.77 6.54
N LEU A 185 8.84 2.97 6.03
CA LEU A 185 9.58 4.23 6.22
C LEU A 185 8.85 5.41 5.55
N ALA A 186 8.34 5.22 4.35
CA ALA A 186 7.56 6.24 3.64
C ALA A 186 6.26 6.59 4.41
N ILE A 187 5.56 5.59 4.94
CA ILE A 187 4.35 5.78 5.77
C ILE A 187 4.69 6.56 7.03
N ALA A 188 5.69 6.11 7.80
CA ALA A 188 6.09 6.74 9.06
C ALA A 188 6.52 8.19 8.85
N GLY A 189 7.39 8.44 7.87
CA GLY A 189 7.83 9.79 7.52
C GLY A 189 6.66 10.68 7.10
N THR A 190 5.75 10.17 6.26
CA THR A 190 4.57 10.93 5.83
C THR A 190 3.63 11.25 6.97
N MET A 191 3.41 10.31 7.88
CA MET A 191 2.55 10.53 9.05
C MET A 191 3.14 11.60 9.99
N LEU A 192 4.45 11.55 10.25
CA LEU A 192 5.12 12.56 11.08
C LEU A 192 5.04 13.94 10.42
N LEU A 193 5.39 14.06 9.14
CA LEU A 193 5.39 15.34 8.42
C LEU A 193 3.98 15.91 8.27
N SER A 194 2.98 15.09 7.96
CA SER A 194 1.59 15.56 7.84
C SER A 194 1.00 15.97 9.18
N SER A 195 1.35 15.28 10.27
CA SER A 195 0.92 15.64 11.62
C SER A 195 1.55 16.97 12.06
N ALA A 196 2.86 17.16 11.81
CA ALA A 196 3.55 18.43 12.07
C ALA A 196 2.95 19.58 11.25
N TRP A 197 2.67 19.34 9.96
CA TRP A 197 2.00 20.31 9.08
C TRP A 197 0.64 20.77 9.63
N ILE A 198 -0.21 19.81 10.03
CA ILE A 198 -1.54 20.11 10.57
C ILE A 198 -1.45 20.85 11.92
N ALA A 199 -0.45 20.52 12.75
CA ALA A 199 -0.24 21.20 14.03
C ALA A 199 0.18 22.67 13.85
N ILE A 200 1.04 22.96 12.85
CA ILE A 200 1.49 24.32 12.54
C ILE A 200 0.39 25.14 11.84
N PHE A 201 -0.36 24.50 10.92
CA PHE A 201 -1.38 25.14 10.11
C PHE A 201 -2.78 24.51 10.32
N PRO A 202 -3.49 24.83 11.42
CA PRO A 202 -4.76 24.18 11.74
C PRO A 202 -5.95 24.69 10.91
N SER A 203 -5.75 24.99 9.63
CA SER A 203 -6.76 25.52 8.70
C SER A 203 -7.35 24.43 7.81
N SER A 204 -8.56 24.63 7.26
CA SER A 204 -9.14 23.71 6.27
C SER A 204 -8.27 23.63 5.00
N ARG A 205 -7.62 24.73 4.63
CA ARG A 205 -6.72 24.79 3.48
C ARG A 205 -5.48 23.88 3.65
N ALA A 206 -5.01 23.69 4.88
CA ALA A 206 -3.86 22.81 5.14
C ALA A 206 -4.16 21.36 4.76
N TYR A 207 -5.38 20.87 5.02
CA TYR A 207 -5.81 19.54 4.59
C TYR A 207 -5.92 19.44 3.06
N SER A 208 -6.44 20.47 2.40
CA SER A 208 -6.54 20.48 0.94
C SER A 208 -5.18 20.39 0.27
N ILE A 209 -4.17 21.06 0.81
CA ILE A 209 -2.77 20.98 0.34
C ILE A 209 -2.25 19.54 0.50
N LEU A 210 -2.49 18.87 1.63
CA LEU A 210 -2.08 17.49 1.83
C LEU A 210 -2.76 16.53 0.85
N PHE A 211 -4.04 16.72 0.56
CA PHE A 211 -4.76 15.89 -0.42
C PHE A 211 -4.30 16.16 -1.86
N LEU A 212 -3.97 17.41 -2.18
CA LEU A 212 -3.38 17.75 -3.48
C LEU A 212 -1.98 17.14 -3.63
N LEU A 213 -1.16 17.21 -2.59
CA LEU A 213 0.13 16.51 -2.53
C LEU A 213 -0.04 15.00 -2.69
N SER A 214 -1.04 14.40 -2.04
CA SER A 214 -1.39 12.99 -2.21
C SER A 214 -1.67 12.65 -3.69
N TYR A 215 -2.42 13.50 -4.39
CA TYR A 215 -2.68 13.33 -5.82
C TYR A 215 -1.39 13.40 -6.65
N LEU A 216 -0.51 14.37 -6.38
CA LEU A 216 0.76 14.49 -7.09
C LEU A 216 1.65 13.25 -6.89
N PHE A 217 1.74 12.73 -5.67
CA PHE A 217 2.45 11.49 -5.39
C PHE A 217 1.78 10.26 -6.02
N ALA A 218 0.44 10.25 -6.09
CA ALA A 218 -0.27 9.21 -6.84
C ALA A 218 0.11 9.24 -8.33
N MET A 219 0.17 10.43 -8.93
CA MET A 219 0.59 10.57 -10.34
C MET A 219 2.05 10.15 -10.54
N ALA A 220 2.95 10.53 -9.64
CA ALA A 220 4.33 10.08 -9.67
C ALA A 220 4.41 8.55 -9.60
N SER A 221 3.62 7.90 -8.73
CA SER A 221 3.57 6.43 -8.65
C SER A 221 3.13 5.79 -9.98
N VAL A 222 2.17 6.40 -10.70
CA VAL A 222 1.73 5.92 -12.01
C VAL A 222 2.86 5.98 -13.05
N VAL A 223 3.73 6.99 -12.99
CA VAL A 223 4.90 7.07 -13.88
C VAL A 223 5.85 5.87 -13.67
N PHE A 224 6.11 5.52 -12.41
CA PHE A 224 7.01 4.40 -12.09
C PHE A 224 6.39 3.05 -12.39
N ILE A 225 5.10 2.82 -12.10
CA ILE A 225 4.44 1.54 -12.42
C ILE A 225 4.42 1.27 -13.93
N ARG A 226 4.30 2.31 -14.77
CA ARG A 226 4.39 2.19 -16.24
C ARG A 226 5.77 1.72 -16.73
N ARG A 227 6.83 1.99 -15.96
CA ARG A 227 8.21 1.61 -16.28
C ARG A 227 8.56 0.19 -15.82
N ILE A 228 7.72 -0.46 -15.04
CA ILE A 228 7.91 -1.87 -14.66
C ILE A 228 7.66 -2.73 -15.92
N PRO A 229 8.56 -3.66 -16.26
CA PRO A 229 8.36 -4.54 -17.42
C PRO A 229 7.15 -5.46 -17.24
N GLU A 230 6.50 -5.84 -18.34
CA GLU A 230 5.45 -6.87 -18.33
C GLU A 230 6.08 -8.20 -17.90
N ALA A 231 5.36 -8.97 -17.09
CA ALA A 231 5.79 -10.34 -16.79
C ALA A 231 5.57 -11.22 -18.01
N GLN A 232 6.58 -11.98 -18.41
CA GLN A 232 6.45 -12.93 -19.51
C GLN A 232 5.33 -13.96 -19.21
N PRO A 233 4.52 -14.35 -20.19
CA PRO A 233 3.55 -15.43 -20.02
C PRO A 233 4.27 -16.71 -19.57
N ALA A 234 3.64 -17.45 -18.64
CA ALA A 234 4.16 -18.75 -18.20
C ALA A 234 4.08 -19.72 -19.38
N GLY A 235 5.14 -19.87 -20.15
CA GLY A 235 5.17 -20.76 -21.32
C GLY A 235 6.39 -20.63 -22.23
N THR A 236 7.13 -19.54 -22.18
CA THR A 236 8.37 -19.37 -22.97
C THR A 236 9.60 -19.59 -22.08
N ARG A 237 9.75 -20.78 -21.51
CA ARG A 237 11.09 -21.28 -21.23
C ARG A 237 11.60 -21.85 -22.55
N GLU A 238 12.40 -21.07 -23.22
CA GLU A 238 13.27 -21.59 -24.29
C GLU A 238 14.09 -22.74 -23.73
N GLY A 239 13.96 -23.92 -24.36
CA GLY A 239 14.73 -25.12 -24.08
C GLY A 239 16.19 -24.97 -24.42
#